data_b3dca481b7991c0ada90d1cce45bb43c
#
_entry.id   b3dca481b7991c0ada90d1cce45bb43c
#
_cell.length_a   1.000
_cell.length_b   1.000
_cell.length_c   1.000
_cell.angle_alpha   90.00
_cell.angle_beta   90.00
_cell.angle_gamma   90.00
#
_symmetry.space_group_name_H-M   'P 1'
#
loop_
_entity.id
_entity.type
_entity.pdbx_description
1 polymer ?
#
loop_
_entity_poly.entity_id
_entity_poly.type
_entity_poly.pdbx_seq_one_letter_code
_entity_poly.pdbx_strand_id
1 'polypeptide(L)'
;LAQVDSAIGGKTGVDFRGYKNMVGAFHMPSLVYSPMSVLRSLDERQYASGLGEVMKHALIRDRDYYDFLIREREGILLRDEEILAETVYRSDRIKKEIVEEDPREEGIRRLLNFGHTLGHAIESCSDFQYSHGQCVAFGSLLAERISAALSPEEERELMDWMEAVGLSVKLRRMDIGEILSSVKKDKKMDGGRIRFILLRRIGEAYIEIGLSEERMREALLSLMEEGSSLRHSRKKLVFKKGKACF
;
A
#
# COMPACT_ATOMS: atom_id res chain seq x y z
N LEU A 1 5.96 -9.57 -2.35
CA LEU A 1 7.42 -9.56 -2.10
C LEU A 1 7.70 -9.60 -0.59
N ALA A 2 7.73 -10.80 0.01
CA ALA A 2 8.13 -10.95 1.41
C ALA A 2 9.56 -10.40 1.69
N GLN A 3 10.41 -10.34 0.66
CA GLN A 3 11.76 -9.78 0.72
C GLN A 3 11.77 -8.35 1.27
N VAL A 4 10.89 -7.49 0.79
CA VAL A 4 10.84 -6.08 1.19
C VAL A 4 9.99 -5.80 2.44
N ASP A 5 9.28 -6.79 2.96
CA ASP A 5 8.42 -6.61 4.13
C ASP A 5 8.73 -7.57 5.26
N SER A 6 8.21 -8.80 5.23
CA SER A 6 8.28 -9.72 6.37
C SER A 6 9.69 -10.24 6.67
N ALA A 7 10.61 -10.21 5.72
CA ALA A 7 12.00 -10.64 5.93
C ALA A 7 12.77 -9.73 6.89
N ILE A 8 12.36 -8.46 7.06
CA ILE A 8 13.03 -7.47 7.88
C ILE A 8 12.15 -7.05 9.05
N GLY A 9 12.75 -6.91 10.23
CA GLY A 9 12.09 -6.32 11.39
C GLY A 9 11.66 -7.29 12.47
N GLY A 10 11.90 -8.58 12.28
CA GLY A 10 11.82 -9.59 13.33
C GLY A 10 10.44 -9.82 13.95
N LYS A 11 9.38 -9.28 13.38
CA LYS A 11 8.02 -9.61 13.81
C LYS A 11 7.65 -10.99 13.29
N THR A 12 7.71 -12.00 14.16
CA THR A 12 7.24 -13.34 13.85
C THR A 12 5.87 -13.52 14.47
N GLY A 13 4.88 -13.95 13.69
CA GLY A 13 3.54 -14.12 14.18
C GLY A 13 2.78 -15.18 13.40
N VAL A 14 1.94 -15.92 14.10
CA VAL A 14 1.00 -16.87 13.51
C VAL A 14 -0.42 -16.50 13.87
N ASP A 15 -1.33 -16.76 12.95
CA ASP A 15 -2.75 -16.56 13.18
C ASP A 15 -3.28 -17.66 14.08
N PHE A 16 -4.07 -17.29 15.08
CA PHE A 16 -4.62 -18.23 16.04
C PHE A 16 -6.09 -17.93 16.31
N ARG A 17 -6.95 -18.93 16.17
CA ARG A 17 -8.40 -18.84 16.42
C ARG A 17 -9.10 -17.67 15.71
N GLY A 18 -8.71 -17.38 14.46
CA GLY A 18 -9.31 -16.31 13.65
C GLY A 18 -8.77 -14.90 13.93
N TYR A 19 -7.77 -14.78 14.80
CA TYR A 19 -7.07 -13.52 15.04
C TYR A 19 -5.69 -13.54 14.37
N LYS A 20 -5.37 -12.50 13.63
CA LYS A 20 -4.07 -12.34 12.95
C LYS A 20 -2.96 -12.05 13.97
N ASN A 21 -1.78 -12.67 13.77
CA ASN A 21 -0.52 -12.41 14.48
C ASN A 21 -0.59 -12.51 16.01
N MET A 22 -1.49 -13.34 16.57
CA MET A 22 -1.74 -13.42 18.01
C MET A 22 -0.64 -14.12 18.79
N VAL A 23 0.09 -15.04 18.18
CA VAL A 23 1.17 -15.78 18.83
C VAL A 23 2.45 -15.52 18.05
N GLY A 24 3.43 -14.89 18.69
CA GLY A 24 4.69 -14.55 18.05
C GLY A 24 5.68 -13.92 19.01
N ALA A 25 6.82 -13.54 18.46
CA ALA A 25 7.89 -12.88 19.19
C ALA A 25 8.60 -11.88 18.29
N PHE A 26 9.33 -10.93 18.89
CA PHE A 26 10.33 -10.15 18.19
C PHE A 26 11.63 -10.95 18.15
N HIS A 27 12.00 -11.44 16.97
CA HIS A 27 13.23 -12.19 16.75
C HIS A 27 13.91 -11.70 15.49
N MET A 28 14.97 -10.91 15.67
CA MET A 28 15.68 -10.29 14.54
C MET A 28 16.48 -11.36 13.76
N PRO A 29 16.47 -11.30 12.42
CA PRO A 29 17.27 -12.19 11.60
C PRO A 29 18.76 -11.85 11.75
N SER A 30 19.61 -12.89 11.72
CA SER A 30 21.08 -12.69 11.66
C SER A 30 21.57 -12.33 10.27
N LEU A 31 20.82 -12.70 9.24
CA LEU A 31 21.09 -12.43 7.83
C LEU A 31 19.77 -12.37 7.07
N VAL A 32 19.63 -11.40 6.18
CA VAL A 32 18.56 -11.37 5.16
C VAL A 32 19.21 -11.54 3.79
N TYR A 33 18.83 -12.60 3.10
CA TYR A 33 19.31 -12.92 1.76
C TYR A 33 18.13 -12.88 0.78
N SER A 34 18.17 -11.99 -0.19
CA SER A 34 17.07 -11.70 -1.12
C SER A 34 17.51 -11.97 -2.58
N PRO A 35 17.51 -13.24 -3.05
CA PRO A 35 17.87 -13.51 -4.44
C PRO A 35 16.75 -13.06 -5.38
N MET A 36 17.09 -12.29 -6.40
CA MET A 36 16.10 -11.75 -7.37
C MET A 36 15.50 -12.85 -8.24
N SER A 37 16.23 -13.92 -8.49
CA SER A 37 15.77 -15.05 -9.32
C SER A 37 14.47 -15.70 -8.84
N VAL A 38 14.18 -15.67 -7.50
CA VAL A 38 12.93 -16.23 -6.96
C VAL A 38 11.70 -15.44 -7.36
N LEU A 39 11.86 -14.16 -7.72
CA LEU A 39 10.76 -13.30 -8.16
C LEU A 39 10.22 -13.69 -9.55
N ARG A 40 11.01 -14.46 -10.33
CA ARG A 40 10.59 -14.92 -11.66
C ARG A 40 9.42 -15.90 -11.60
N SER A 41 9.34 -16.72 -10.52
CA SER A 41 8.28 -17.72 -10.34
C SER A 41 7.06 -17.19 -9.59
N LEU A 42 7.12 -15.94 -9.10
CA LEU A 42 6.01 -15.33 -8.37
C LEU A 42 4.87 -14.98 -9.35
N ASP A 43 3.64 -15.39 -9.03
CA ASP A 43 2.48 -15.01 -9.84
C ASP A 43 2.25 -13.49 -9.85
N GLU A 44 1.57 -13.00 -10.89
CA GLU A 44 1.38 -11.57 -11.13
C GLU A 44 0.66 -10.87 -9.96
N ARG A 45 -0.31 -11.53 -9.34
CA ARG A 45 -1.07 -10.97 -8.22
C ARG A 45 -0.19 -10.79 -6.98
N GLN A 46 0.65 -11.77 -6.67
CA GLN A 46 1.57 -11.71 -5.54
C GLN A 46 2.71 -10.73 -5.81
N TYR A 47 3.15 -10.65 -7.05
CA TYR A 47 4.15 -9.67 -7.47
C TYR A 47 3.63 -8.24 -7.31
N ALA A 48 2.46 -7.94 -7.89
CA ALA A 48 1.79 -6.65 -7.73
C ALA A 48 1.55 -6.30 -6.25
N SER A 49 1.07 -7.27 -5.46
CA SER A 49 0.88 -7.10 -4.02
C SER A 49 2.16 -6.64 -3.31
N GLY A 50 3.30 -7.23 -3.66
CA GLY A 50 4.59 -6.81 -3.09
C GLY A 50 5.03 -5.42 -3.52
N LEU A 51 4.69 -5.01 -4.74
CA LEU A 51 4.99 -3.67 -5.24
C LEU A 51 4.20 -2.57 -4.51
N GLY A 52 3.05 -2.90 -3.93
CA GLY A 52 2.33 -1.98 -3.03
C GLY A 52 3.15 -1.59 -1.81
N GLU A 53 3.88 -2.53 -1.21
CA GLU A 53 4.80 -2.27 -0.09
C GLU A 53 6.05 -1.49 -0.54
N VAL A 54 6.56 -1.78 -1.73
CA VAL A 54 7.68 -1.04 -2.34
C VAL A 54 7.32 0.44 -2.49
N MET A 55 6.19 0.74 -3.09
CA MET A 55 5.71 2.12 -3.26
C MET A 55 5.46 2.80 -1.91
N LYS A 56 4.92 2.09 -0.94
CA LYS A 56 4.74 2.61 0.43
C LYS A 56 6.06 3.11 1.02
N HIS A 57 7.14 2.34 0.90
CA HIS A 57 8.46 2.74 1.43
C HIS A 57 8.96 4.03 0.78
N ALA A 58 8.81 4.18 -0.53
CA ALA A 58 9.16 5.40 -1.24
C ALA A 58 8.34 6.60 -0.76
N LEU A 59 7.03 6.46 -0.68
CA LEU A 59 6.12 7.53 -0.25
C LEU A 59 6.42 8.04 1.16
N ILE A 60 6.81 7.16 2.09
CA ILE A 60 7.02 7.57 3.49
C ILE A 60 8.42 8.13 3.78
N ARG A 61 9.46 7.78 2.98
CA ARG A 61 10.83 8.04 3.40
C ARG A 61 11.78 8.56 2.33
N ASP A 62 11.52 8.37 1.02
CA ASP A 62 12.54 8.63 0.00
C ASP A 62 11.92 9.08 -1.33
N ARG A 63 12.03 10.40 -1.62
CA ARG A 63 11.56 10.99 -2.88
C ARG A 63 12.36 10.47 -4.08
N ASP A 64 13.66 10.33 -3.97
CA ASP A 64 14.51 9.86 -5.08
C ASP A 64 14.19 8.39 -5.41
N TYR A 65 13.75 7.61 -4.40
CA TYR A 65 13.28 6.26 -4.62
C TYR A 65 11.93 6.25 -5.33
N TYR A 66 11.01 7.15 -4.98
CA TYR A 66 9.74 7.32 -5.70
C TYR A 66 10.01 7.63 -7.18
N ASP A 67 10.85 8.64 -7.47
CA ASP A 67 11.19 9.04 -8.83
C ASP A 67 11.86 7.89 -9.62
N PHE A 68 12.68 7.08 -8.95
CA PHE A 68 13.24 5.85 -9.52
C PHE A 68 12.14 4.85 -9.90
N LEU A 69 11.19 4.57 -9.01
CA LEU A 69 10.09 3.62 -9.27
C LEU A 69 9.22 4.07 -10.45
N ILE A 70 8.95 5.36 -10.55
CA ILE A 70 8.20 5.93 -11.67
C ILE A 70 8.96 5.74 -12.98
N ARG A 71 10.24 6.10 -13.00
CA ARG A 71 11.09 6.06 -14.19
C ARG A 71 11.34 4.62 -14.68
N GLU A 72 11.64 3.71 -13.77
CA GLU A 72 12.02 2.32 -14.08
C GLU A 72 10.81 1.38 -14.13
N ARG A 73 9.59 1.90 -14.22
CA ARG A 73 8.34 1.13 -14.22
C ARG A 73 8.36 -0.04 -15.22
N GLU A 74 8.85 0.19 -16.43
CA GLU A 74 8.91 -0.86 -17.46
C GLU A 74 9.85 -2.00 -17.08
N GLY A 75 11.04 -1.69 -16.56
CA GLY A 75 11.98 -2.68 -16.07
C GLY A 75 11.44 -3.49 -14.89
N ILE A 76 10.70 -2.83 -13.97
CA ILE A 76 9.99 -3.51 -12.88
C ILE A 76 8.96 -4.48 -13.43
N LEU A 77 8.16 -4.08 -14.43
CA LEU A 77 7.14 -4.94 -15.06
C LEU A 77 7.76 -6.12 -15.80
N LEU A 78 8.88 -5.92 -16.48
CA LEU A 78 9.64 -6.97 -17.18
C LEU A 78 10.44 -7.86 -16.22
N ARG A 79 10.46 -7.55 -14.94
CA ARG A 79 11.25 -8.22 -13.90
C ARG A 79 12.74 -8.23 -14.23
N ASP A 80 13.24 -7.11 -14.77
CA ASP A 80 14.66 -6.93 -15.01
C ASP A 80 15.44 -7.10 -13.69
N GLU A 81 16.46 -7.94 -13.71
CA GLU A 81 17.15 -8.39 -12.51
C GLU A 81 17.94 -7.27 -11.82
N GLU A 82 18.55 -6.37 -12.60
CA GLU A 82 19.32 -5.24 -12.06
C GLU A 82 18.37 -4.18 -11.45
N ILE A 83 17.28 -3.88 -12.15
CA ILE A 83 16.27 -2.92 -11.66
C ILE A 83 15.57 -3.47 -10.42
N LEU A 84 15.26 -4.78 -10.39
CA LEU A 84 14.67 -5.41 -9.20
C LEU A 84 15.65 -5.45 -8.03
N ALA A 85 16.92 -5.69 -8.27
CA ALA A 85 17.94 -5.66 -7.21
C ALA A 85 18.02 -4.28 -6.56
N GLU A 86 18.02 -3.21 -7.34
CA GLU A 86 18.01 -1.83 -6.83
C GLU A 86 16.69 -1.50 -6.12
N THR A 87 15.55 -1.94 -6.69
CA THR A 87 14.22 -1.79 -6.08
C THR A 87 14.16 -2.42 -4.69
N VAL A 88 14.56 -3.69 -4.57
CA VAL A 88 14.56 -4.41 -3.29
C VAL A 88 15.57 -3.78 -2.33
N TYR A 89 16.78 -3.47 -2.78
CA TYR A 89 17.82 -2.89 -1.96
C TYR A 89 17.37 -1.56 -1.30
N ARG A 90 16.79 -0.63 -2.08
CA ARG A 90 16.31 0.65 -1.53
C ARG A 90 15.17 0.47 -0.55
N SER A 91 14.25 -0.43 -0.86
CA SER A 91 13.13 -0.76 0.02
C SER A 91 13.62 -1.34 1.35
N ASP A 92 14.54 -2.30 1.28
CA ASP A 92 15.14 -2.96 2.44
C ASP A 92 15.95 -1.99 3.29
N ARG A 93 16.69 -1.08 2.66
CA ARG A 93 17.46 -0.02 3.35
C ARG A 93 16.53 0.86 4.17
N ILE A 94 15.44 1.37 3.58
CA ILE A 94 14.47 2.21 4.28
C ILE A 94 13.88 1.48 5.49
N LYS A 95 13.45 0.23 5.29
CA LYS A 95 12.87 -0.55 6.38
C LYS A 95 13.88 -0.87 7.46
N LYS A 96 15.11 -1.23 7.08
CA LYS A 96 16.21 -1.48 8.01
C LYS A 96 16.48 -0.27 8.89
N GLU A 97 16.70 0.91 8.28
CA GLU A 97 16.95 2.16 9.01
C GLU A 97 15.86 2.45 10.05
N ILE A 98 14.59 2.35 9.64
CA ILE A 98 13.45 2.56 10.53
C ILE A 98 13.38 1.52 11.66
N VAL A 99 13.67 0.26 11.37
CA VAL A 99 13.64 -0.84 12.37
C VAL A 99 14.80 -0.74 13.35
N GLU A 100 15.98 -0.34 12.88
CA GLU A 100 17.17 -0.15 13.74
C GLU A 100 16.98 1.04 14.69
N GLU A 101 16.32 2.12 14.23
CA GLU A 101 16.00 3.28 15.07
C GLU A 101 14.90 2.97 16.10
N ASP A 102 13.92 2.14 15.75
CA ASP A 102 12.80 1.80 16.62
C ASP A 102 12.44 0.30 16.53
N PRO A 103 13.22 -0.59 17.17
CA PRO A 103 13.00 -2.04 17.07
C PRO A 103 11.64 -2.50 17.60
N ARG A 104 11.03 -1.77 18.55
CA ARG A 104 9.81 -2.16 19.25
C ARG A 104 8.54 -1.48 18.76
N GLU A 105 8.65 -0.59 17.74
CA GLU A 105 7.50 0.15 17.18
C GLU A 105 6.78 1.06 18.20
N GLU A 106 7.55 1.74 19.00
CA GLU A 106 7.03 2.72 19.95
C GLU A 106 6.94 4.13 19.35
N GLY A 107 7.70 4.41 18.30
CA GLY A 107 7.85 5.71 17.64
C GLY A 107 7.82 5.64 16.11
N ILE A 108 8.98 5.92 15.48
CA ILE A 108 9.12 6.11 14.03
C ILE A 108 8.76 4.87 13.21
N ARG A 109 8.94 3.67 13.74
CA ARG A 109 8.61 2.43 13.03
C ARG A 109 7.12 2.34 12.68
N ARG A 110 6.26 3.09 13.36
CA ARG A 110 4.84 3.20 13.03
C ARG A 110 4.58 3.80 11.66
N LEU A 111 5.55 4.55 11.08
CA LEU A 111 5.45 5.06 9.70
C LEU A 111 5.29 3.94 8.68
N LEU A 112 5.82 2.74 8.96
CA LEU A 112 5.63 1.56 8.12
C LEU A 112 4.16 1.12 8.01
N ASN A 113 3.27 1.61 8.88
CA ASN A 113 1.83 1.38 8.83
C ASN A 113 1.09 2.41 7.92
N PHE A 114 1.81 3.18 7.09
CA PHE A 114 1.19 4.03 6.07
C PHE A 114 0.27 3.20 5.17
N GLY A 115 -0.95 3.67 4.97
CA GLY A 115 -1.97 2.95 4.21
C GLY A 115 -2.65 1.78 4.96
N HIS A 116 -2.10 1.30 6.08
CA HIS A 116 -2.59 0.09 6.74
C HIS A 116 -3.89 0.30 7.52
N THR A 117 -4.12 1.46 8.12
CA THR A 117 -5.31 1.68 8.98
C THR A 117 -6.62 1.47 8.20
N LEU A 118 -6.80 2.15 7.07
CA LEU A 118 -7.95 1.94 6.20
C LEU A 118 -7.79 0.71 5.31
N GLY A 119 -6.57 0.36 4.91
CA GLY A 119 -6.27 -0.82 4.11
C GLY A 119 -6.71 -2.12 4.81
N HIS A 120 -6.35 -2.33 6.07
CA HIS A 120 -6.77 -3.51 6.84
C HIS A 120 -8.28 -3.56 7.06
N ALA A 121 -8.92 -2.41 7.28
CA ALA A 121 -10.37 -2.35 7.39
C ALA A 121 -11.06 -2.78 6.07
N ILE A 122 -10.55 -2.30 4.92
CA ILE A 122 -11.02 -2.72 3.60
C ILE A 122 -10.75 -4.22 3.37
N GLU A 123 -9.57 -4.72 3.74
CA GLU A 123 -9.21 -6.13 3.63
C GLU A 123 -10.22 -7.02 4.38
N SER A 124 -10.50 -6.68 5.64
CA SER A 124 -11.45 -7.42 6.48
C SER A 124 -12.89 -7.34 5.96
N CYS A 125 -13.36 -6.14 5.58
CA CYS A 125 -14.72 -5.95 5.08
C CYS A 125 -14.94 -6.44 3.64
N SER A 126 -13.87 -6.82 2.92
CA SER A 126 -13.94 -7.43 1.59
C SER A 126 -13.89 -8.96 1.61
N ASP A 127 -13.99 -9.60 2.76
CA ASP A 127 -13.79 -11.05 2.93
C ASP A 127 -12.49 -11.54 2.28
N PHE A 128 -11.41 -10.77 2.41
CA PHE A 128 -10.08 -11.03 1.85
C PHE A 128 -10.04 -11.23 0.32
N GLN A 129 -11.01 -10.67 -0.41
CA GLN A 129 -11.03 -10.74 -1.88
C GLN A 129 -9.88 -9.95 -2.51
N TYR A 130 -9.42 -8.88 -1.85
CA TYR A 130 -8.23 -8.13 -2.24
C TYR A 130 -6.98 -8.76 -1.64
N SER A 131 -5.85 -8.66 -2.34
CA SER A 131 -4.55 -8.99 -1.75
C SER A 131 -4.16 -7.93 -0.72
N HIS A 132 -3.28 -8.29 0.22
CA HIS A 132 -2.77 -7.34 1.22
C HIS A 132 -2.21 -6.07 0.57
N GLY A 133 -1.29 -6.19 -0.39
CA GLY A 133 -0.71 -5.01 -1.06
C GLY A 133 -1.71 -4.19 -1.86
N GLN A 134 -2.78 -4.82 -2.38
CA GLN A 134 -3.90 -4.07 -2.98
C GLN A 134 -4.62 -3.22 -1.92
N CYS A 135 -4.81 -3.75 -0.72
CA CYS A 135 -5.42 -2.99 0.38
C CYS A 135 -4.49 -1.88 0.88
N VAL A 136 -3.18 -2.13 0.93
CA VAL A 136 -2.16 -1.10 1.22
C VAL A 136 -2.17 0.00 0.15
N ALA A 137 -2.29 -0.33 -1.14
CA ALA A 137 -2.42 0.65 -2.21
C ALA A 137 -3.67 1.53 -2.05
N PHE A 138 -4.84 0.94 -1.79
CA PHE A 138 -6.04 1.72 -1.48
C PHE A 138 -5.85 2.61 -0.26
N GLY A 139 -5.31 2.06 0.82
CA GLY A 139 -5.06 2.81 2.04
C GLY A 139 -4.05 3.95 1.85
N SER A 140 -3.05 3.76 0.99
CA SER A 140 -2.07 4.79 0.65
C SER A 140 -2.70 5.95 -0.12
N LEU A 141 -3.56 5.67 -1.12
CA LEU A 141 -4.33 6.69 -1.83
C LEU A 141 -5.31 7.42 -0.90
N LEU A 142 -5.96 6.69 0.02
CA LEU A 142 -6.84 7.30 1.01
C LEU A 142 -6.08 8.20 1.99
N ALA A 143 -4.92 7.76 2.47
CA ALA A 143 -4.07 8.55 3.34
C ALA A 143 -3.51 9.80 2.63
N GLU A 144 -3.17 9.67 1.33
CA GLU A 144 -2.77 10.79 0.51
C GLU A 144 -3.89 11.83 0.38
N ARG A 145 -5.11 11.42 0.00
CA ARG A 145 -6.27 12.33 -0.13
C ARG A 145 -6.64 13.01 1.19
N ILE A 146 -6.50 12.31 2.30
CA ILE A 146 -6.66 12.88 3.63
C ILE A 146 -5.58 13.93 3.89
N SER A 147 -4.34 13.68 3.50
CA SER A 147 -3.21 14.60 3.67
C SER A 147 -3.28 15.81 2.74
N ALA A 148 -3.79 15.60 1.51
CA ALA A 148 -3.71 16.54 0.38
C ALA A 148 -2.26 17.00 0.15
N ALA A 149 -1.32 16.07 0.21
CA ALA A 149 0.12 16.35 0.21
C ALA A 149 0.73 16.35 -1.19
N LEU A 150 0.08 15.70 -2.16
CA LEU A 150 0.52 15.59 -3.55
C LEU A 150 -0.18 16.64 -4.42
N SER A 151 0.54 17.11 -5.43
CA SER A 151 -0.09 17.86 -6.50
C SER A 151 -1.01 16.94 -7.35
N PRO A 152 -1.97 17.50 -8.10
CA PRO A 152 -2.82 16.68 -8.98
C PRO A 152 -2.04 15.87 -10.03
N GLU A 153 -0.85 16.35 -10.42
CA GLU A 153 0.05 15.66 -11.34
C GLU A 153 0.71 14.45 -10.64
N GLU A 154 1.21 14.64 -9.42
CA GLU A 154 1.84 13.58 -8.62
C GLU A 154 0.83 12.50 -8.22
N GLU A 155 -0.41 12.88 -7.84
CA GLU A 155 -1.47 11.92 -7.56
C GLU A 155 -1.79 11.06 -8.79
N ARG A 156 -1.89 11.70 -9.95
CA ARG A 156 -2.15 10.99 -11.23
C ARG A 156 -1.02 10.04 -11.58
N GLU A 157 0.23 10.48 -11.46
CA GLU A 157 1.42 9.67 -11.71
C GLU A 157 1.48 8.44 -10.78
N LEU A 158 1.19 8.62 -9.49
CA LEU A 158 1.08 7.54 -8.52
C LEU A 158 -0.01 6.52 -8.92
N MET A 159 -1.19 7.00 -9.28
CA MET A 159 -2.31 6.15 -9.70
C MET A 159 -1.97 5.39 -10.99
N ASP A 160 -1.39 6.05 -11.98
CA ASP A 160 -0.97 5.45 -13.25
C ASP A 160 0.12 4.38 -13.03
N TRP A 161 1.04 4.62 -12.11
CA TRP A 161 2.03 3.62 -11.73
C TRP A 161 1.39 2.41 -11.06
N MET A 162 0.48 2.63 -10.10
CA MET A 162 -0.23 1.54 -9.40
C MET A 162 -1.03 0.68 -10.38
N GLU A 163 -1.79 1.30 -11.30
CA GLU A 163 -2.55 0.56 -12.32
C GLU A 163 -1.62 -0.22 -13.26
N ALA A 164 -0.50 0.34 -13.65
CA ALA A 164 0.46 -0.32 -14.54
C ALA A 164 1.07 -1.58 -13.92
N VAL A 165 1.38 -1.54 -12.62
CA VAL A 165 1.92 -2.71 -11.91
C VAL A 165 0.84 -3.71 -11.47
N GLY A 166 -0.41 -3.52 -11.85
CA GLY A 166 -1.52 -4.43 -11.58
C GLY A 166 -2.25 -4.19 -10.25
N LEU A 167 -2.00 -3.06 -9.58
CA LEU A 167 -2.75 -2.61 -8.42
C LEU A 167 -3.92 -1.73 -8.88
N SER A 168 -5.15 -2.13 -8.53
CA SER A 168 -6.31 -1.30 -8.84
C SER A 168 -6.33 -0.04 -7.98
N VAL A 169 -6.62 1.11 -8.58
CA VAL A 169 -6.87 2.37 -7.88
C VAL A 169 -8.37 2.62 -7.67
N LYS A 170 -9.21 1.61 -7.94
CA LYS A 170 -10.67 1.68 -7.89
C LYS A 170 -11.19 0.75 -6.81
N LEU A 171 -11.68 1.33 -5.73
CA LEU A 171 -12.36 0.58 -4.68
C LEU A 171 -13.79 0.25 -5.14
N ARG A 172 -14.19 -1.01 -5.04
CA ARG A 172 -15.59 -1.41 -5.23
C ARG A 172 -16.45 -0.75 -4.17
N ARG A 173 -17.73 -0.55 -4.49
CA ARG A 173 -18.69 -0.03 -3.53
C ARG A 173 -18.82 -0.99 -2.35
N MET A 174 -18.55 -0.50 -1.16
CA MET A 174 -18.59 -1.22 0.12
C MET A 174 -19.37 -0.39 1.15
N ASP A 175 -19.80 -1.02 2.22
CA ASP A 175 -20.42 -0.28 3.32
C ASP A 175 -19.36 0.49 4.11
N ILE A 176 -19.40 1.82 3.98
CA ILE A 176 -18.46 2.72 4.67
C ILE A 176 -18.64 2.63 6.19
N GLY A 177 -19.87 2.42 6.67
CA GLY A 177 -20.14 2.27 8.11
C GLY A 177 -19.44 1.04 8.68
N GLU A 178 -19.41 -0.06 7.94
CA GLU A 178 -18.71 -1.27 8.31
C GLU A 178 -17.19 -1.07 8.33
N ILE A 179 -16.62 -0.43 7.31
CA ILE A 179 -15.18 -0.08 7.26
C ILE A 179 -14.79 0.79 8.47
N LEU A 180 -15.55 1.87 8.74
CA LEU A 180 -15.27 2.76 9.87
C LEU A 180 -15.45 2.08 11.23
N SER A 181 -16.39 1.12 11.33
CA SER A 181 -16.56 0.29 12.53
C SER A 181 -15.37 -0.63 12.76
N SER A 182 -14.80 -1.20 11.69
CA SER A 182 -13.59 -2.02 11.75
C SER A 182 -12.39 -1.21 12.26
N VAL A 183 -12.18 0.00 11.72
CA VAL A 183 -11.15 0.93 12.22
C VAL A 183 -11.31 1.25 13.70
N LYS A 184 -12.56 1.39 14.19
CA LYS A 184 -12.84 1.66 15.62
C LYS A 184 -12.56 0.46 16.52
N LYS A 185 -12.70 -0.77 16.04
CA LYS A 185 -12.35 -1.97 16.80
C LYS A 185 -10.85 -2.06 17.05
N ASP A 186 -10.03 -1.79 16.04
CA ASP A 186 -8.58 -1.71 16.18
C ASP A 186 -8.15 -0.64 17.19
N LYS A 187 -8.84 0.51 17.22
CA LYS A 187 -8.63 1.57 18.20
C LYS A 187 -8.73 1.08 19.65
N LYS A 188 -9.70 0.22 19.97
CA LYS A 188 -9.90 -0.31 21.32
C LYS A 188 -8.73 -1.19 21.75
N MET A 189 -8.04 -1.81 20.81
CA MET A 189 -6.88 -2.65 21.05
C MET A 189 -5.60 -1.82 21.29
N ASP A 190 -5.47 -0.61 20.72
CA ASP A 190 -4.28 0.27 20.79
C ASP A 190 -4.49 1.48 21.73
N GLY A 191 -5.03 1.26 22.91
CA GLY A 191 -5.10 2.29 23.96
C GLY A 191 -6.03 3.47 23.71
N GLY A 192 -6.99 3.34 22.80
CA GLY A 192 -8.10 4.29 22.67
C GLY A 192 -7.91 5.43 21.66
N ARG A 193 -6.76 5.55 20.99
CA ARG A 193 -6.52 6.59 19.99
C ARG A 193 -6.10 5.97 18.67
N ILE A 194 -6.80 6.33 17.58
CA ILE A 194 -6.39 5.93 16.23
C ILE A 194 -5.21 6.81 15.84
N ARG A 195 -4.12 6.16 15.43
CA ARG A 195 -2.97 6.82 14.81
C ARG A 195 -3.02 6.59 13.32
N PHE A 196 -3.06 7.66 12.56
CA PHE A 196 -2.93 7.64 11.12
C PHE A 196 -1.53 8.04 10.72
N ILE A 197 -1.03 7.41 9.69
CA ILE A 197 0.19 7.85 9.04
C ILE A 197 -0.23 8.61 7.80
N LEU A 198 0.18 9.86 7.71
CA LEU A 198 -0.14 10.80 6.64
C LEU A 198 1.15 11.33 6.00
N LEU A 199 1.05 11.96 4.84
CA LEU A 199 2.18 12.58 4.16
C LEU A 199 2.23 14.09 4.38
N ARG A 200 3.42 14.65 4.55
CA ARG A 200 3.70 16.08 4.34
C ARG A 200 4.00 16.36 2.88
N ARG A 201 4.66 15.41 2.23
CA ARG A 201 5.03 15.35 0.81
C ARG A 201 5.54 13.94 0.51
N ILE A 202 5.77 13.62 -0.75
CA ILE A 202 6.44 12.36 -1.12
C ILE A 202 7.81 12.30 -0.42
N GLY A 203 8.09 11.17 0.22
CA GLY A 203 9.31 10.94 0.98
C GLY A 203 9.28 11.43 2.43
N GLU A 204 8.18 12.03 2.89
CA GLU A 204 8.08 12.54 4.26
C GLU A 204 6.70 12.26 4.87
N ALA A 205 6.62 11.23 5.71
CA ALA A 205 5.42 10.87 6.45
C ALA A 205 5.46 11.35 7.91
N TYR A 206 4.28 11.48 8.52
CA TYR A 206 4.13 11.82 9.93
C TYR A 206 2.96 11.07 10.57
N ILE A 207 2.95 11.03 11.90
CA ILE A 207 1.89 10.41 12.68
C ILE A 207 0.84 11.46 13.05
N GLU A 208 -0.40 11.25 12.63
CA GLU A 208 -1.57 12.04 12.98
C GLU A 208 -2.40 11.31 14.03
N ILE A 209 -2.85 12.04 15.08
CA ILE A 209 -3.65 11.47 16.15
C ILE A 209 -5.01 12.14 16.17
N GLY A 210 -6.08 11.34 16.16
CA GLY A 210 -7.43 11.85 16.32
C GLY A 210 -8.09 12.35 15.04
N LEU A 211 -7.73 11.76 13.89
CA LEU A 211 -8.40 12.03 12.62
C LEU A 211 -9.91 11.81 12.74
N SER A 212 -10.70 12.76 12.24
CA SER A 212 -12.16 12.70 12.30
C SER A 212 -12.72 11.61 11.37
N GLU A 213 -13.84 11.01 11.81
CA GLU A 213 -14.56 10.02 10.99
C GLU A 213 -15.04 10.60 9.67
N GLU A 214 -15.36 11.88 9.65
CA GLU A 214 -15.84 12.60 8.47
C GLU A 214 -14.78 12.65 7.37
N ARG A 215 -13.53 13.01 7.71
CA ARG A 215 -12.42 13.01 6.74
C ARG A 215 -12.14 11.62 6.16
N MET A 216 -12.25 10.56 7.00
CA MET A 216 -12.13 9.17 6.51
C MET A 216 -13.26 8.81 5.55
N ARG A 217 -14.50 9.22 5.89
CA ARG A 217 -15.68 8.97 5.07
C ARG A 217 -15.59 9.65 3.71
N GLU A 218 -15.21 10.93 3.68
CA GLU A 218 -15.01 11.68 2.45
C GLU A 218 -13.97 11.04 1.53
N ALA A 219 -12.82 10.66 2.10
CA ALA A 219 -11.77 9.98 1.34
C ALA A 219 -12.26 8.64 0.76
N LEU A 220 -12.97 7.82 1.55
CA LEU A 220 -13.54 6.55 1.07
C LEU A 220 -14.54 6.77 -0.05
N LEU A 221 -15.44 7.75 0.08
CA LEU A 221 -16.40 8.11 -0.96
C LEU A 221 -15.69 8.51 -2.25
N SER A 222 -14.67 9.37 -2.19
CA SER A 222 -13.95 9.84 -3.37
C SER A 222 -13.31 8.69 -4.15
N LEU A 223 -12.72 7.70 -3.46
CA LEU A 223 -12.10 6.54 -4.10
C LEU A 223 -13.14 5.60 -4.74
N MET A 224 -14.33 5.47 -4.14
CA MET A 224 -15.43 4.67 -4.68
C MET A 224 -16.12 5.36 -5.86
N GLU A 225 -16.33 6.67 -5.82
CA GLU A 225 -16.97 7.47 -6.86
C GLU A 225 -16.16 7.48 -8.16
N GLU A 226 -14.86 7.67 -8.08
CA GLU A 226 -13.98 7.58 -9.24
C GLU A 226 -14.01 6.18 -9.89
N GLY A 227 -14.16 5.13 -9.09
CA GLY A 227 -14.38 3.76 -9.59
C GLY A 227 -15.63 3.62 -10.47
N SER A 228 -16.67 4.44 -10.29
CA SER A 228 -17.91 4.40 -11.09
C SER A 228 -17.84 5.22 -12.38
N SER A 229 -17.14 6.34 -12.42
CA SER A 229 -17.06 7.25 -13.56
C SER A 229 -16.29 6.66 -14.76
N LEU A 230 -15.24 5.91 -14.53
CA LEU A 230 -14.42 5.29 -15.57
C LEU A 230 -15.10 4.11 -16.29
N ARG A 231 -16.14 3.49 -15.69
CA ARG A 231 -16.93 2.48 -16.40
C ARG A 231 -17.76 3.07 -17.52
N HIS A 232 -18.20 4.32 -17.41
CA HIS A 232 -18.98 5.00 -18.45
C HIS A 232 -18.11 5.43 -19.64
N SER A 233 -16.86 5.83 -19.40
CA SER A 233 -15.93 6.22 -20.47
C SER A 233 -15.45 5.04 -21.32
N ARG A 234 -15.21 3.86 -20.71
CA ARG A 234 -14.81 2.66 -21.47
C ARG A 234 -15.94 2.07 -22.34
N LYS A 235 -17.22 2.19 -21.93
CA LYS A 235 -18.34 1.76 -22.79
C LYS A 235 -18.50 2.62 -24.03
N LYS A 236 -18.11 3.90 -24.00
CA LYS A 236 -18.16 4.79 -25.19
C LYS A 236 -17.02 4.57 -26.19
N LEU A 237 -15.87 4.02 -25.74
CA LEU A 237 -14.74 3.76 -26.65
C LEU A 237 -14.86 2.44 -27.43
N VAL A 238 -15.56 1.45 -26.88
CA VAL A 238 -15.72 0.14 -27.54
C VAL A 238 -16.73 0.19 -28.70
N PHE A 239 -17.65 1.16 -28.72
CA PHE A 239 -18.68 1.27 -29.77
C PHE A 239 -18.27 2.07 -31.02
N LYS A 240 -17.04 2.62 -31.10
CA LYS A 240 -16.57 3.38 -32.28
C LYS A 240 -15.60 2.66 -33.21
N LYS A 241 -15.33 1.37 -33.02
CA LYS A 241 -14.47 0.57 -33.92
C LYS A 241 -15.20 -0.56 -34.66
N GLY A 242 -16.42 -0.29 -35.09
CA GLY A 242 -17.17 -1.25 -35.89
C GLY A 242 -17.96 -0.55 -36.99
N LYS A 243 -17.30 -0.03 -38.02
CA LYS A 243 -17.82 0.17 -39.40
C LYS A 243 -16.70 0.72 -40.28
N ALA A 244 -16.01 -0.12 -40.98
CA ALA A 244 -15.56 0.12 -42.32
C ALA A 244 -15.63 -1.21 -43.06
N CYS A 245 -16.68 -1.32 -43.88
CA CYS A 245 -16.82 -2.31 -44.94
C CYS A 245 -15.94 -1.91 -46.11
N PHE A 246 -15.57 -2.96 -46.86
CA PHE A 246 -14.94 -3.06 -48.18
C PHE A 246 -13.47 -2.76 -48.24
#